data_56e136c64d80f063bd8ad4bdf66914f7
#
_entry.id   56e136c64d80f063bd8ad4bdf66914f7
#
_cell.length_a   1.000
_cell.length_b   1.000
_cell.length_c   1.000
_cell.angle_alpha   90.00
_cell.angle_beta   90.00
_cell.angle_gamma   90.00
#
_symmetry.space_group_name_H-M   'P 1'
#
loop_
_entity.id
_entity.type
_entity.pdbx_description
1 polymer ?
#
loop_
_entity_poly.entity_id
_entity_poly.type
_entity_poly.pdbx_seq_one_letter_code
_entity_poly.pdbx_strand_id
1 'polypeptide(L)'
;MKISHYLDATYLKTAIQAGITEKENLEKVVALAKEAISYDYKLVMIRSNYITTVKKIVSISGAKVLIGTVIDFPCGDSSLKQKIQEAEKAIKLGADELDFVVNYNAFKKGNIDVVTEEVTLCIALCLSHQKIAKFIIEAAALSNEEIIVISQLVKHIVLENFGEENAKNVFVKSSTGFFKTEREIPNGATFENIMLISKNAKPLKIKAAGGVRDYETALKMISLGADRIGTSSSKEIINKEQHSNQSY
;
A
#
# COMPACT_ATOMS: atom_id res chain seq x y z
N MET A 1 -7.30 20.68 6.11
CA MET A 1 -6.65 19.43 5.61
C MET A 1 -7.35 19.05 4.32
N LYS A 2 -6.61 18.81 3.22
CA LYS A 2 -7.17 18.34 1.94
C LYS A 2 -7.08 16.83 1.90
N ILE A 3 -8.20 16.12 2.01
CA ILE A 3 -8.20 14.65 2.14
C ILE A 3 -7.62 13.94 0.91
N SER A 4 -7.75 14.54 -0.29
CA SER A 4 -7.20 13.98 -1.53
C SER A 4 -5.69 13.69 -1.44
N HIS A 5 -4.95 14.48 -0.66
CA HIS A 5 -3.51 14.30 -0.46
C HIS A 5 -3.14 13.12 0.45
N TYR A 6 -4.11 12.49 1.09
CA TYR A 6 -3.95 11.24 1.84
C TYR A 6 -4.33 10.02 1.02
N LEU A 7 -5.01 10.20 -0.14
CA LEU A 7 -5.58 9.08 -0.90
C LEU A 7 -4.57 8.47 -1.87
N ASP A 8 -4.36 7.16 -1.73
CA ASP A 8 -3.78 6.26 -2.71
C ASP A 8 -4.94 5.57 -3.43
N ALA A 9 -5.43 6.17 -4.52
CA ALA A 9 -6.52 5.63 -5.31
C ALA A 9 -6.10 4.30 -5.94
N THR A 10 -6.81 3.21 -5.62
CA THR A 10 -6.30 1.85 -5.81
C THR A 10 -7.19 1.02 -6.73
N TYR A 11 -6.56 0.40 -7.76
CA TYR A 11 -7.15 -0.66 -8.55
C TYR A 11 -6.11 -1.75 -8.84
N LEU A 12 -6.26 -2.93 -8.21
CA LEU A 12 -5.28 -4.02 -8.24
C LEU A 12 -5.84 -5.36 -8.74
N LYS A 13 -7.12 -5.42 -9.11
CA LYS A 13 -7.69 -6.63 -9.70
C LYS A 13 -7.06 -6.90 -11.07
N THR A 14 -6.71 -8.15 -11.35
CA THR A 14 -6.43 -8.61 -12.71
C THR A 14 -7.73 -8.70 -13.51
N ALA A 15 -7.65 -8.78 -14.83
CA ALA A 15 -8.81 -8.97 -15.68
C ALA A 15 -9.60 -10.23 -15.29
N ILE A 16 -8.89 -11.33 -15.00
CA ILE A 16 -9.49 -12.59 -14.51
C ILE A 16 -10.22 -12.39 -13.19
N GLN A 17 -9.61 -11.72 -12.22
CA GLN A 17 -10.24 -11.44 -10.91
C GLN A 17 -11.45 -10.51 -11.01
N ALA A 18 -11.47 -9.66 -12.02
CA ALA A 18 -12.58 -8.75 -12.30
C ALA A 18 -13.67 -9.35 -13.21
N GLY A 19 -13.43 -10.52 -13.80
CA GLY A 19 -14.35 -11.16 -14.76
C GLY A 19 -14.53 -10.37 -16.05
N ILE A 20 -13.49 -9.66 -16.52
CA ILE A 20 -13.52 -8.78 -17.69
C ILE A 20 -12.33 -9.05 -18.60
N THR A 21 -12.32 -8.45 -19.80
CA THR A 21 -11.20 -8.50 -20.73
C THR A 21 -10.03 -7.62 -20.27
N GLU A 22 -8.82 -7.90 -20.77
CA GLU A 22 -7.63 -7.04 -20.51
C GLU A 22 -7.84 -5.60 -21.00
N LYS A 23 -8.58 -5.42 -22.11
CA LYS A 23 -8.96 -4.10 -22.62
C LYS A 23 -9.82 -3.33 -21.63
N GLU A 24 -10.89 -3.94 -21.14
CA GLU A 24 -11.77 -3.33 -20.14
C GLU A 24 -11.03 -3.07 -18.82
N ASN A 25 -10.10 -3.96 -18.44
CA ASN A 25 -9.28 -3.78 -17.25
C ASN A 25 -8.34 -2.56 -17.39
N LEU A 26 -7.73 -2.38 -18.57
CA LEU A 26 -6.94 -1.20 -18.89
C LEU A 26 -7.81 0.08 -18.86
N GLU A 27 -9.03 0.03 -19.40
CA GLU A 27 -9.97 1.16 -19.38
C GLU A 27 -10.30 1.60 -17.94
N LYS A 28 -10.49 0.66 -17.00
CA LYS A 28 -10.64 0.97 -15.56
C LYS A 28 -9.42 1.66 -14.97
N VAL A 29 -8.22 1.20 -15.29
CA VAL A 29 -6.97 1.82 -14.84
C VAL A 29 -6.81 3.24 -15.39
N VAL A 30 -7.12 3.45 -16.67
CA VAL A 30 -7.08 4.77 -17.33
C VAL A 30 -8.11 5.71 -16.71
N ALA A 31 -9.33 5.22 -16.43
CA ALA A 31 -10.36 6.00 -15.75
C ALA A 31 -9.90 6.44 -14.34
N LEU A 32 -9.30 5.53 -13.56
CA LEU A 32 -8.74 5.85 -12.25
C LEU A 32 -7.62 6.91 -12.32
N ALA A 33 -6.74 6.81 -13.32
CA ALA A 33 -5.68 7.80 -13.51
C ALA A 33 -6.25 9.19 -13.83
N LYS A 34 -7.27 9.28 -14.69
CA LYS A 34 -7.97 10.54 -15.00
C LYS A 34 -8.70 11.11 -13.78
N GLU A 35 -9.34 10.25 -13.00
CA GLU A 35 -10.00 10.63 -11.75
C GLU A 35 -8.97 11.21 -10.76
N ALA A 36 -7.82 10.53 -10.58
CA ALA A 36 -6.76 10.99 -9.69
C ALA A 36 -6.21 12.37 -10.09
N ILE A 37 -6.08 12.63 -11.38
CA ILE A 37 -5.69 13.93 -11.92
C ILE A 37 -6.76 14.99 -11.60
N SER A 38 -8.04 14.67 -11.86
CA SER A 38 -9.15 15.59 -11.67
C SER A 38 -9.36 16.01 -10.21
N TYR A 39 -9.18 15.08 -9.26
CA TYR A 39 -9.37 15.32 -7.83
C TYR A 39 -8.08 15.61 -7.08
N ASP A 40 -6.93 15.63 -7.76
CA ASP A 40 -5.61 15.88 -7.18
C ASP A 40 -5.30 14.87 -6.04
N TYR A 41 -5.45 13.57 -6.35
CA TYR A 41 -5.07 12.52 -5.41
C TYR A 41 -3.56 12.45 -5.25
N LYS A 42 -3.11 11.98 -4.09
CA LYS A 42 -1.68 11.82 -3.83
C LYS A 42 -1.03 10.81 -4.77
N LEU A 43 -1.72 9.68 -5.04
CA LEU A 43 -1.13 8.56 -5.77
C LEU A 43 -2.20 7.68 -6.42
N VAL A 44 -1.85 7.10 -7.55
CA VAL A 44 -2.58 5.98 -8.19
C VAL A 44 -1.83 4.68 -7.91
N MET A 45 -2.49 3.71 -7.25
CA MET A 45 -1.94 2.38 -6.94
C MET A 45 -2.48 1.35 -7.93
N ILE A 46 -1.60 0.81 -8.77
CA ILE A 46 -1.93 -0.07 -9.90
C ILE A 46 -0.95 -1.24 -10.02
N ARG A 47 -1.28 -2.24 -10.82
CA ARG A 47 -0.33 -3.31 -11.19
C ARG A 47 0.77 -2.78 -12.11
N SER A 48 1.96 -3.39 -12.03
CA SER A 48 3.17 -2.93 -12.72
C SER A 48 3.06 -2.87 -14.25
N ASN A 49 2.24 -3.75 -14.86
CA ASN A 49 2.00 -3.77 -16.31
C ASN A 49 1.30 -2.50 -16.84
N TYR A 50 0.70 -1.69 -15.97
CA TYR A 50 0.01 -0.44 -16.36
C TYR A 50 0.82 0.83 -16.09
N ILE A 51 1.99 0.73 -15.42
CA ILE A 51 2.78 1.90 -14.99
C ILE A 51 3.10 2.81 -16.18
N THR A 52 3.64 2.27 -17.27
CA THR A 52 4.04 3.06 -18.45
C THR A 52 2.86 3.84 -19.04
N THR A 53 1.69 3.21 -19.14
CA THR A 53 0.48 3.87 -19.66
C THR A 53 0.04 5.01 -18.75
N VAL A 54 -0.04 4.77 -17.45
CA VAL A 54 -0.47 5.79 -16.48
C VAL A 54 0.57 6.90 -16.37
N LYS A 55 1.87 6.59 -16.40
CA LYS A 55 2.96 7.58 -16.40
C LYS A 55 2.82 8.56 -17.56
N LYS A 56 2.51 8.05 -18.77
CA LYS A 56 2.26 8.90 -19.94
C LYS A 56 1.06 9.82 -19.75
N ILE A 57 -0.04 9.31 -19.20
CA ILE A 57 -1.26 10.11 -18.96
C ILE A 57 -0.99 11.23 -17.95
N VAL A 58 -0.35 10.89 -16.82
CA VAL A 58 -0.01 11.86 -15.78
C VAL A 58 0.97 12.93 -16.31
N SER A 59 2.00 12.51 -17.05
CA SER A 59 3.00 13.42 -17.64
C SER A 59 2.35 14.43 -18.61
N ILE A 60 1.45 13.97 -19.48
CA ILE A 60 0.76 14.86 -20.45
C ILE A 60 -0.14 15.85 -19.74
N SER A 61 -0.76 15.47 -18.61
CA SER A 61 -1.64 16.37 -17.85
C SER A 61 -0.91 17.45 -17.05
N GLY A 62 0.39 17.28 -16.80
CA GLY A 62 1.16 18.13 -15.89
C GLY A 62 0.81 17.98 -14.40
N ALA A 63 -0.05 17.04 -14.05
CA ALA A 63 -0.44 16.78 -12.66
C ALA A 63 0.70 16.18 -11.82
N LYS A 64 0.65 16.40 -10.50
CA LYS A 64 1.65 15.88 -9.54
C LYS A 64 1.25 14.55 -8.90
N VAL A 65 0.38 13.78 -9.57
CA VAL A 65 -0.07 12.46 -9.08
C VAL A 65 1.09 11.46 -9.17
N LEU A 66 1.41 10.81 -8.06
CA LEU A 66 2.44 9.77 -8.02
C LEU A 66 1.87 8.43 -8.51
N ILE A 67 2.76 7.54 -8.94
CA ILE A 67 2.41 6.20 -9.40
C ILE A 67 3.03 5.18 -8.45
N GLY A 68 2.17 4.41 -7.79
CA GLY A 68 2.57 3.29 -6.95
C GLY A 68 2.23 1.95 -7.58
N THR A 69 2.99 0.95 -7.22
CA THR A 69 2.68 -0.44 -7.57
C THR A 69 2.93 -1.37 -6.38
N VAL A 70 2.42 -2.57 -6.49
CA VAL A 70 2.61 -3.63 -5.50
C VAL A 70 3.68 -4.61 -5.97
N ILE A 71 4.43 -5.18 -5.03
CA ILE A 71 5.50 -6.16 -5.26
C ILE A 71 5.16 -7.43 -4.48
N ASP A 72 5.30 -8.59 -5.13
CA ASP A 72 5.00 -9.92 -4.59
C ASP A 72 3.58 -10.03 -4.02
N PHE A 73 2.63 -9.50 -4.78
CA PHE A 73 1.25 -9.31 -4.33
C PHE A 73 0.30 -10.39 -4.89
N PRO A 74 -0.59 -11.01 -4.06
CA PRO A 74 -0.89 -10.60 -2.68
C PRO A 74 -0.21 -11.42 -1.59
N CYS A 75 0.63 -12.40 -1.91
CA CYS A 75 1.03 -13.47 -0.98
C CYS A 75 2.30 -13.16 -0.16
N GLY A 76 3.27 -12.45 -0.73
CA GLY A 76 4.52 -12.10 -0.07
C GLY A 76 5.49 -13.26 0.15
N ASP A 77 5.31 -14.39 -0.55
CA ASP A 77 6.02 -15.65 -0.34
C ASP A 77 7.02 -16.02 -1.44
N SER A 78 7.23 -15.14 -2.42
CA SER A 78 8.26 -15.31 -3.44
C SER A 78 9.66 -15.20 -2.84
N SER A 79 10.65 -15.75 -3.54
CA SER A 79 12.04 -15.59 -3.12
C SER A 79 12.45 -14.10 -3.14
N LEU A 80 13.35 -13.72 -2.24
CA LEU A 80 13.89 -12.36 -2.17
C LEU A 80 14.44 -11.88 -3.52
N LYS A 81 15.13 -12.78 -4.24
CA LYS A 81 15.64 -12.47 -5.59
C LYS A 81 14.51 -12.08 -6.56
N GLN A 82 13.40 -12.81 -6.57
CA GLN A 82 12.24 -12.50 -7.43
C GLN A 82 11.60 -11.16 -7.03
N LYS A 83 11.45 -10.92 -5.72
CA LYS A 83 10.89 -9.68 -5.19
C LYS A 83 11.73 -8.46 -5.58
N ILE A 84 13.06 -8.55 -5.47
CA ILE A 84 13.98 -7.49 -5.90
C ILE A 84 13.89 -7.26 -7.42
N GLN A 85 13.90 -8.33 -8.23
CA GLN A 85 13.78 -8.22 -9.69
C GLN A 85 12.45 -7.57 -10.13
N GLU A 86 11.34 -7.91 -9.46
CA GLU A 86 10.04 -7.27 -9.71
C GLU A 86 10.09 -5.78 -9.38
N ALA A 87 10.68 -5.42 -8.24
CA ALA A 87 10.82 -4.04 -7.80
C ALA A 87 11.71 -3.21 -8.76
N GLU A 88 12.86 -3.73 -9.17
CA GLU A 88 13.74 -3.09 -10.17
C GLU A 88 13.01 -2.83 -11.48
N LYS A 89 12.23 -3.82 -11.96
CA LYS A 89 11.42 -3.68 -13.16
C LYS A 89 10.38 -2.58 -12.99
N ALA A 90 9.70 -2.52 -11.87
CA ALA A 90 8.70 -1.49 -11.58
C ALA A 90 9.32 -0.08 -11.53
N ILE A 91 10.49 0.06 -10.92
CA ILE A 91 11.27 1.31 -10.90
C ILE A 91 11.63 1.75 -12.33
N LYS A 92 12.15 0.84 -13.15
CA LYS A 92 12.49 1.10 -14.56
C LYS A 92 11.28 1.53 -15.40
N LEU A 93 10.09 1.00 -15.10
CA LEU A 93 8.82 1.40 -15.73
C LEU A 93 8.33 2.78 -15.27
N GLY A 94 8.87 3.33 -14.20
CA GLY A 94 8.57 4.67 -13.70
C GLY A 94 7.68 4.72 -12.46
N ALA A 95 7.64 3.66 -11.64
CA ALA A 95 7.02 3.72 -10.32
C ALA A 95 7.72 4.73 -9.42
N ASP A 96 6.93 5.47 -8.65
CA ASP A 96 7.41 6.43 -7.66
C ASP A 96 7.42 5.83 -6.25
N GLU A 97 6.50 4.90 -5.96
CA GLU A 97 6.35 4.24 -4.67
C GLU A 97 6.07 2.73 -4.88
N LEU A 98 6.65 1.89 -4.02
CA LEU A 98 6.52 0.43 -4.09
C LEU A 98 5.97 -0.12 -2.79
N ASP A 99 4.84 -0.85 -2.86
CA ASP A 99 4.19 -1.50 -1.74
C ASP A 99 4.54 -3.01 -1.75
N PHE A 100 5.53 -3.42 -0.95
CA PHE A 100 5.99 -4.81 -0.84
C PHE A 100 5.11 -5.60 0.13
N VAL A 101 4.67 -6.80 -0.23
CA VAL A 101 4.08 -7.71 0.74
C VAL A 101 5.21 -8.40 1.49
N VAL A 102 5.27 -8.21 2.80
CA VAL A 102 6.25 -8.87 3.67
C VAL A 102 5.96 -10.37 3.71
N ASN A 103 6.99 -11.20 3.81
CA ASN A 103 6.80 -12.62 4.05
C ASN A 103 6.31 -12.87 5.50
N TYR A 104 5.03 -12.49 5.74
CA TYR A 104 4.39 -12.66 7.04
C TYR A 104 4.26 -14.14 7.47
N ASN A 105 4.28 -15.07 6.52
CA ASN A 105 4.32 -16.50 6.83
C ASN A 105 5.67 -16.93 7.43
N ALA A 106 6.78 -16.41 6.91
CA ALA A 106 8.10 -16.62 7.50
C ALA A 106 8.18 -15.97 8.88
N PHE A 107 7.66 -14.75 9.02
CA PHE A 107 7.58 -14.05 10.30
C PHE A 107 6.82 -14.87 11.36
N LYS A 108 5.63 -15.37 11.05
CA LYS A 108 4.82 -16.22 11.96
C LYS A 108 5.51 -17.52 12.38
N LYS A 109 6.40 -18.04 11.54
CA LYS A 109 7.23 -19.22 11.85
C LYS A 109 8.48 -18.88 12.66
N GLY A 110 8.68 -17.63 13.04
CA GLY A 110 9.87 -17.18 13.77
C GLY A 110 11.12 -16.99 12.92
N ASN A 111 11.02 -17.03 11.59
CA ASN A 111 12.14 -16.81 10.67
C ASN A 111 12.42 -15.30 10.51
N ILE A 112 12.78 -14.65 11.60
CA ILE A 112 12.94 -13.18 11.67
C ILE A 112 14.08 -12.70 10.77
N ASP A 113 15.18 -13.46 10.67
CA ASP A 113 16.33 -13.09 9.83
C ASP A 113 15.94 -12.98 8.34
N VAL A 114 15.09 -13.89 7.84
CA VAL A 114 14.57 -13.86 6.47
C VAL A 114 13.78 -12.56 6.21
N VAL A 115 12.93 -12.17 7.15
CA VAL A 115 12.12 -10.94 7.04
C VAL A 115 13.01 -9.70 7.17
N THR A 116 14.01 -9.74 8.05
CA THR A 116 14.97 -8.64 8.24
C THR A 116 15.79 -8.40 6.98
N GLU A 117 16.33 -9.45 6.36
CA GLU A 117 17.07 -9.36 5.11
C GLU A 117 16.19 -8.82 3.97
N GLU A 118 14.96 -9.35 3.85
CA GLU A 118 13.99 -8.91 2.85
C GLU A 118 13.69 -7.41 2.97
N VAL A 119 13.30 -6.95 4.15
CA VAL A 119 12.95 -5.55 4.39
C VAL A 119 14.16 -4.65 4.15
N THR A 120 15.34 -5.04 4.64
CA THR A 120 16.58 -4.27 4.48
C THR A 120 16.93 -4.07 3.00
N LEU A 121 16.94 -5.14 2.21
CA LEU A 121 17.31 -5.04 0.79
C LEU A 121 16.26 -4.29 -0.04
N CYS A 122 14.97 -4.44 0.27
CA CYS A 122 13.92 -3.66 -0.37
C CYS A 122 14.01 -2.16 -0.07
N ILE A 123 14.34 -1.78 1.18
CA ILE A 123 14.58 -0.37 1.55
C ILE A 123 15.81 0.16 0.81
N ALA A 124 16.94 -0.56 0.85
CA ALA A 124 18.18 -0.15 0.18
C ALA A 124 17.95 0.11 -1.31
N LEU A 125 17.23 -0.80 -2.00
CA LEU A 125 16.86 -0.63 -3.40
C LEU A 125 16.04 0.64 -3.63
N CYS A 126 14.97 0.85 -2.83
CA CYS A 126 14.13 2.02 -2.99
C CYS A 126 14.89 3.33 -2.74
N LEU A 127 15.66 3.41 -1.67
CA LEU A 127 16.42 4.62 -1.32
C LEU A 127 17.49 4.94 -2.36
N SER A 128 18.21 3.95 -2.91
CA SER A 128 19.21 4.16 -3.96
C SER A 128 18.62 4.76 -5.24
N HIS A 129 17.32 4.55 -5.47
CA HIS A 129 16.57 5.10 -6.62
C HIS A 129 15.66 6.28 -6.22
N GLN A 130 15.77 6.82 -5.00
CA GLN A 130 14.94 7.91 -4.48
C GLN A 130 13.43 7.56 -4.54
N LYS A 131 13.08 6.31 -4.22
CA LYS A 131 11.71 5.80 -4.18
C LYS A 131 11.26 5.58 -2.75
N ILE A 132 9.93 5.59 -2.55
CA ILE A 132 9.31 5.27 -1.27
C ILE A 132 9.03 3.77 -1.21
N ALA A 133 9.42 3.14 -0.09
CA ALA A 133 9.11 1.76 0.22
C ALA A 133 7.94 1.69 1.22
N LYS A 134 6.96 0.80 0.96
CA LYS A 134 5.89 0.53 1.92
C LYS A 134 5.79 -0.97 2.14
N PHE A 135 5.76 -1.40 3.39
CA PHE A 135 5.72 -2.80 3.79
C PHE A 135 4.33 -3.19 4.25
N ILE A 136 3.67 -4.05 3.47
CA ILE A 136 2.35 -4.61 3.79
C ILE A 136 2.57 -5.77 4.74
N ILE A 137 2.22 -5.59 6.01
CA ILE A 137 2.42 -6.60 7.04
C ILE A 137 1.30 -7.65 7.06
N GLU A 138 0.22 -7.45 6.32
CA GLU A 138 -1.01 -8.27 6.28
C GLU A 138 -1.61 -8.48 7.68
N ALA A 139 -2.04 -7.40 8.29
CA ALA A 139 -2.53 -7.38 9.66
C ALA A 139 -3.68 -8.38 9.92
N ALA A 140 -4.46 -8.73 8.89
CA ALA A 140 -5.53 -9.73 9.02
C ALA A 140 -5.02 -11.16 9.22
N ALA A 141 -3.74 -11.43 8.94
CA ALA A 141 -3.09 -12.72 9.17
C ALA A 141 -2.36 -12.81 10.53
N LEU A 142 -2.30 -11.71 11.28
CA LEU A 142 -1.45 -11.53 12.46
C LEU A 142 -2.28 -11.29 13.72
N SER A 143 -1.77 -11.71 14.88
CA SER A 143 -2.28 -11.28 16.18
C SER A 143 -1.86 -9.85 16.49
N ASN A 144 -2.45 -9.24 17.52
CA ASN A 144 -2.08 -7.89 17.98
C ASN A 144 -0.60 -7.82 18.40
N GLU A 145 -0.09 -8.85 19.06
CA GLU A 145 1.31 -8.98 19.45
C GLU A 145 2.22 -9.07 18.23
N GLU A 146 1.84 -9.86 17.24
CA GLU A 146 2.57 -10.01 15.99
C GLU A 146 2.60 -8.68 15.19
N ILE A 147 1.49 -7.91 15.17
CA ILE A 147 1.43 -6.58 14.56
C ILE A 147 2.40 -5.61 15.25
N ILE A 148 2.47 -5.64 16.58
CA ILE A 148 3.40 -4.82 17.36
C ILE A 148 4.85 -5.17 16.99
N VAL A 149 5.19 -6.46 17.04
CA VAL A 149 6.57 -6.93 16.82
C VAL A 149 7.05 -6.63 15.40
N ILE A 150 6.23 -6.92 14.37
CA ILE A 150 6.63 -6.66 12.98
C ILE A 150 6.73 -5.16 12.67
N SER A 151 5.87 -4.34 13.29
CA SER A 151 5.94 -2.87 13.16
C SER A 151 7.23 -2.32 13.78
N GLN A 152 7.62 -2.83 14.95
CA GLN A 152 8.87 -2.49 15.61
C GLN A 152 10.09 -2.99 14.83
N LEU A 153 10.00 -4.17 14.23
CA LEU A 153 11.06 -4.75 13.39
C LEU A 153 11.37 -3.83 12.20
N VAL A 154 10.34 -3.45 11.42
CA VAL A 154 10.55 -2.53 10.28
C VAL A 154 11.13 -1.19 10.73
N LYS A 155 10.65 -0.63 11.85
CA LYS A 155 11.20 0.60 12.43
C LYS A 155 12.68 0.43 12.81
N HIS A 156 13.01 -0.63 13.53
CA HIS A 156 14.38 -0.90 13.96
C HIS A 156 15.35 -1.01 12.77
N ILE A 157 14.94 -1.76 11.72
CA ILE A 157 15.73 -1.88 10.50
C ILE A 157 16.03 -0.50 9.89
N VAL A 158 15.03 0.38 9.82
CA VAL A 158 15.23 1.73 9.25
C VAL A 158 16.18 2.56 10.09
N LEU A 159 15.94 2.62 11.40
CA LEU A 159 16.73 3.48 12.28
C LEU A 159 18.19 3.03 12.38
N GLU A 160 18.43 1.71 12.45
CA GLU A 160 19.79 1.16 12.60
C GLU A 160 20.61 1.18 11.29
N ASN A 161 19.96 0.87 10.14
CA ASN A 161 20.71 0.70 8.89
C ASN A 161 20.66 1.91 7.96
N PHE A 162 19.67 2.79 8.11
CA PHE A 162 19.42 3.88 7.14
C PHE A 162 19.29 5.26 7.77
N GLY A 163 19.22 5.35 9.11
CA GLY A 163 19.08 6.61 9.84
C GLY A 163 17.64 7.15 9.91
N GLU A 164 17.38 7.98 10.91
CA GLU A 164 16.04 8.56 11.15
C GLU A 164 15.58 9.49 10.03
N GLU A 165 16.49 10.13 9.32
CA GLU A 165 16.20 11.01 8.18
C GLU A 165 15.51 10.28 7.03
N ASN A 166 15.69 8.94 6.92
CA ASN A 166 15.03 8.09 5.94
C ASN A 166 13.66 7.53 6.41
N ALA A 167 13.29 7.71 7.67
CA ALA A 167 12.00 7.26 8.18
C ALA A 167 10.80 7.79 7.37
N LYS A 168 10.88 9.01 6.84
CA LYS A 168 9.86 9.62 5.99
C LYS A 168 9.64 8.91 4.65
N ASN A 169 10.60 8.10 4.21
CA ASN A 169 10.59 7.37 2.93
C ASN A 169 10.11 5.92 3.08
N VAL A 170 9.84 5.48 4.32
CA VAL A 170 9.41 4.12 4.62
C VAL A 170 8.07 4.12 5.34
N PHE A 171 7.18 3.24 4.89
CA PHE A 171 5.85 3.07 5.48
C PHE A 171 5.66 1.65 5.99
N VAL A 172 4.91 1.52 7.10
CA VAL A 172 4.22 0.29 7.45
C VAL A 172 2.78 0.39 6.96
N LYS A 173 2.36 -0.57 6.13
CA LYS A 173 1.01 -0.64 5.56
C LYS A 173 0.26 -1.84 6.16
N SER A 174 -0.99 -1.62 6.57
CA SER A 174 -1.78 -2.64 7.27
C SER A 174 -2.01 -3.91 6.44
N SER A 175 -2.57 -3.82 5.24
CA SER A 175 -3.13 -4.99 4.56
C SER A 175 -3.09 -4.89 3.04
N THR A 176 -3.16 -6.05 2.38
CA THR A 176 -3.38 -6.14 0.93
C THR A 176 -4.83 -5.83 0.55
N GLY A 177 -5.79 -6.16 1.42
CA GLY A 177 -7.22 -6.20 1.12
C GLY A 177 -7.66 -7.43 0.32
N PHE A 178 -6.76 -8.39 0.10
CA PHE A 178 -7.01 -9.63 -0.66
C PHE A 178 -6.91 -10.89 0.22
N PHE A 179 -6.48 -10.75 1.46
CA PHE A 179 -6.40 -11.87 2.39
C PHE A 179 -7.81 -12.43 2.66
N LYS A 180 -7.93 -13.75 2.66
CA LYS A 180 -9.20 -14.42 2.98
C LYS A 180 -9.26 -14.67 4.48
N THR A 181 -10.12 -13.94 5.16
CA THR A 181 -10.42 -14.15 6.58
C THR A 181 -11.60 -15.11 6.74
N GLU A 182 -11.74 -15.68 7.93
CA GLU A 182 -12.98 -16.34 8.34
C GLU A 182 -14.12 -15.33 8.41
N ARG A 183 -15.37 -15.83 8.46
CA ARG A 183 -16.56 -14.97 8.52
C ARG A 183 -16.44 -13.97 9.67
N GLU A 184 -16.79 -12.71 9.39
CA GLU A 184 -16.84 -11.59 10.35
C GLU A 184 -15.49 -10.98 10.77
N ILE A 185 -14.34 -11.59 10.42
CA ILE A 185 -13.04 -10.98 10.68
C ILE A 185 -12.69 -10.00 9.55
N PRO A 186 -12.46 -8.71 9.85
CA PRO A 186 -12.05 -7.74 8.84
C PRO A 186 -10.75 -8.15 8.15
N ASN A 187 -10.69 -8.11 6.81
CA ASN A 187 -9.49 -8.44 6.03
C ASN A 187 -8.63 -7.21 5.68
N GLY A 188 -8.81 -6.12 6.40
CA GLY A 188 -8.17 -4.85 6.08
C GLY A 188 -7.82 -4.02 7.30
N ALA A 189 -7.73 -2.71 7.09
CA ALA A 189 -7.47 -1.77 8.15
C ALA A 189 -8.63 -1.71 9.15
N THR A 190 -8.35 -1.98 10.40
CA THR A 190 -9.23 -1.68 11.53
C THR A 190 -8.66 -0.49 12.31
N PHE A 191 -9.48 0.19 13.11
CA PHE A 191 -9.00 1.27 13.96
C PHE A 191 -7.95 0.77 14.96
N GLU A 192 -8.16 -0.43 15.50
CA GLU A 192 -7.21 -1.07 16.41
C GLU A 192 -5.87 -1.35 15.74
N ASN A 193 -5.86 -2.00 14.57
CA ASN A 193 -4.63 -2.30 13.85
C ASN A 193 -3.84 -1.03 13.51
N ILE A 194 -4.52 0.04 13.05
CA ILE A 194 -3.84 1.30 12.72
C ILE A 194 -3.28 1.98 13.97
N MET A 195 -3.99 1.91 15.08
CA MET A 195 -3.48 2.43 16.36
C MET A 195 -2.23 1.66 16.83
N LEU A 196 -2.25 0.32 16.75
CA LEU A 196 -1.10 -0.52 17.09
C LEU A 196 0.09 -0.23 16.19
N ILE A 197 -0.10 -0.19 14.86
CA ILE A 197 0.95 0.12 13.90
C ILE A 197 1.52 1.51 14.16
N SER A 198 0.65 2.53 14.30
CA SER A 198 1.06 3.92 14.51
C SER A 198 1.89 4.09 15.79
N LYS A 199 1.48 3.44 16.88
CA LYS A 199 2.20 3.50 18.16
C LYS A 199 3.59 2.86 18.10
N ASN A 200 3.76 1.80 17.30
CA ASN A 200 4.96 0.97 17.30
C ASN A 200 5.91 1.23 16.13
N ALA A 201 5.42 1.73 14.98
CA ALA A 201 6.24 2.00 13.81
C ALA A 201 6.80 3.44 13.74
N LYS A 202 6.20 4.43 14.42
CA LYS A 202 6.73 5.81 14.37
C LYS A 202 8.20 5.87 14.82
N PRO A 203 9.06 6.67 14.13
CA PRO A 203 8.74 7.79 13.22
C PRO A 203 8.42 7.43 11.77
N LEU A 204 8.39 6.13 11.40
CA LEU A 204 7.98 5.72 10.06
C LEU A 204 6.56 6.21 9.73
N LYS A 205 6.25 6.29 8.44
CA LYS A 205 4.92 6.64 7.94
C LYS A 205 3.98 5.44 7.98
N ILE A 206 2.69 5.70 8.06
CA ILE A 206 1.66 4.67 8.18
C ILE A 206 0.68 4.76 7.02
N LYS A 207 0.36 3.60 6.41
CA LYS A 207 -0.70 3.50 5.40
C LYS A 207 -1.80 2.56 5.87
N ALA A 208 -3.00 3.11 6.02
CA ALA A 208 -4.21 2.33 6.23
C ALA A 208 -4.74 1.84 4.87
N ALA A 209 -4.91 0.53 4.69
CA ALA A 209 -5.40 -0.06 3.45
C ALA A 209 -6.28 -1.29 3.71
N GLY A 210 -7.28 -1.48 2.85
CA GLY A 210 -8.31 -2.52 2.96
C GLY A 210 -9.51 -2.03 3.78
N GLY A 211 -10.68 -1.96 3.15
CA GLY A 211 -11.95 -1.69 3.81
C GLY A 211 -12.28 -0.22 4.11
N VAL A 212 -11.40 0.73 3.85
CA VAL A 212 -11.71 2.17 4.04
C VAL A 212 -12.52 2.66 2.84
N ARG A 213 -13.80 2.96 3.04
CA ARG A 213 -14.75 3.23 1.95
C ARG A 213 -15.48 4.57 2.04
N ASP A 214 -15.47 5.21 3.18
CA ASP A 214 -16.20 6.43 3.45
C ASP A 214 -15.32 7.49 4.11
N TYR A 215 -15.81 8.73 4.10
CA TYR A 215 -15.09 9.89 4.59
C TYR A 215 -14.80 9.85 6.09
N GLU A 216 -15.78 9.43 6.90
CA GLU A 216 -15.65 9.42 8.36
C GLU A 216 -14.62 8.36 8.81
N THR A 217 -14.69 7.17 8.18
CA THR A 217 -13.68 6.12 8.40
C THR A 217 -12.28 6.62 8.01
N ALA A 218 -12.13 7.29 6.86
CA ALA A 218 -10.84 7.82 6.42
C ALA A 218 -10.30 8.88 7.40
N LEU A 219 -11.16 9.83 7.87
CA LEU A 219 -10.77 10.81 8.88
C LEU A 219 -10.34 10.15 10.18
N LYS A 220 -11.07 9.12 10.63
CA LYS A 220 -10.72 8.39 11.84
C LYS A 220 -9.37 7.68 11.70
N MET A 221 -9.08 7.04 10.56
CA MET A 221 -7.77 6.43 10.30
C MET A 221 -6.64 7.48 10.37
N ILE A 222 -6.85 8.65 9.77
CA ILE A 222 -5.88 9.76 9.82
C ILE A 222 -5.68 10.23 11.26
N SER A 223 -6.75 10.38 12.04
CA SER A 223 -6.66 10.79 13.45
C SER A 223 -5.90 9.77 14.34
N LEU A 224 -5.89 8.50 13.93
CA LEU A 224 -5.12 7.43 14.59
C LEU A 224 -3.65 7.36 14.12
N GLY A 225 -3.26 8.23 13.19
CA GLY A 225 -1.89 8.37 12.75
C GLY A 225 -1.57 7.84 11.35
N ALA A 226 -2.58 7.49 10.55
CA ALA A 226 -2.35 7.15 9.15
C ALA A 226 -1.93 8.39 8.34
N ASP A 227 -0.82 8.28 7.63
CA ASP A 227 -0.31 9.29 6.70
C ASP A 227 -0.88 9.10 5.28
N ARG A 228 -1.40 7.91 4.97
CA ARG A 228 -1.99 7.56 3.67
C ARG A 228 -3.15 6.59 3.83
N ILE A 229 -4.09 6.68 2.92
CA ILE A 229 -5.27 5.81 2.84
C ILE A 229 -5.29 5.10 1.48
N GLY A 230 -5.12 3.79 1.49
CA GLY A 230 -5.28 2.96 0.27
C GLY A 230 -6.72 2.51 0.11
N THR A 231 -7.39 2.98 -0.93
CA THR A 231 -8.81 2.69 -1.15
C THR A 231 -9.19 2.62 -2.62
N SER A 232 -10.20 1.80 -2.93
CA SER A 232 -10.89 1.80 -4.23
C SER A 232 -12.10 2.74 -4.28
N SER A 233 -12.41 3.41 -3.16
CA SER A 233 -13.56 4.31 -2.99
C SER A 233 -13.12 5.77 -2.83
N SER A 234 -12.07 6.18 -3.56
CA SER A 234 -11.49 7.51 -3.42
C SER A 234 -12.49 8.62 -3.76
N LYS A 235 -13.31 8.40 -4.79
CA LYS A 235 -14.32 9.37 -5.21
C LYS A 235 -15.43 9.54 -4.18
N GLU A 236 -15.89 8.46 -3.57
CA GLU A 236 -16.90 8.47 -2.51
C GLU A 236 -16.38 9.23 -1.28
N ILE A 237 -15.13 9.00 -0.91
CA ILE A 237 -14.48 9.71 0.21
C ILE A 237 -14.39 11.21 -0.08
N ILE A 238 -13.98 11.61 -1.29
CA ILE A 238 -13.87 13.03 -1.67
C ILE A 238 -15.22 13.73 -1.65
N ASN A 239 -16.24 13.09 -2.21
CA ASN A 239 -17.59 13.66 -2.31
C ASN A 239 -18.37 13.56 -1.01
N LYS A 240 -17.79 13.02 0.06
CA LYS A 240 -18.45 12.77 1.36
C LYS A 240 -19.68 11.87 1.24
N GLU A 241 -19.71 11.02 0.22
CA GLU A 241 -20.79 10.07 0.00
C GLU A 241 -20.72 8.97 1.07
N GLN A 242 -21.85 8.72 1.73
CA GLN A 242 -21.96 7.56 2.63
C GLN A 242 -22.15 6.31 1.77
N HIS A 243 -21.32 5.31 1.98
CA HIS A 243 -21.56 4.01 1.39
C HIS A 243 -22.90 3.48 1.93
N SER A 244 -23.94 3.43 1.09
CA SER A 244 -25.12 2.65 1.40
C SER A 244 -24.68 1.22 1.68
N ASN A 245 -25.00 0.71 2.87
CA ASN A 245 -24.78 -0.70 3.24
C ASN A 245 -25.63 -1.59 2.30
N GLN A 246 -25.16 -1.83 1.10
CA GLN A 246 -25.61 -2.94 0.30
C GLN A 246 -24.83 -4.17 0.78
N SER A 247 -25.47 -4.93 1.66
CA SER A 247 -25.07 -6.30 1.99
C SER A 247 -24.90 -7.10 0.70
N TYR A 248 -23.69 -7.58 0.46
CA TYR A 248 -23.41 -8.61 -0.52
C TYR A 248 -23.58 -9.99 0.11
#